data_4759071df35aaac5b758cd7881f343cb
#
_entry.id   4759071df35aaac5b758cd7881f343cb
#
_cell.length_a   1.000
_cell.length_b   1.000
_cell.length_c   1.000
_cell.angle_alpha   90.00
_cell.angle_beta   90.00
_cell.angle_gamma   90.00
#
_symmetry.space_group_name_H-M   'P 1'
#
loop_
_entity.id
_entity.type
_entity.pdbx_description
1 polymer ?
#
loop_
_entity_poly.entity_id
_entity_poly.type
_entity_poly.pdbx_seq_one_letter_code
_entity_poly.pdbx_strand_id
1 'polypeptide(L)'
;MDAKTVQVTIDKAVPRWDIFCAVVDNFGDIGVCWRLARQLAAEYNLSVRLWVDQLAPFRALCPTLQECDQQWLEGVDVRHWQGENCTPETSDGAADVVVEGFACNLPAAYIEAMAAREQAPIWFNLEYLTAEPWADEYHSLPSIDAQTGLQKVLFVPGFSAHTGGILRERDVIERRDQWQSHSTYRSLFLKQLNVQCDHNTRLVSLFSYENSALPELLRAMEQFSQKHCVLVPMGRVVASIESYLGESLPLGQAITRGALTVQAIPFLAQAEYDHLLWSCDFNIVRGEDSLVRALWAGKPLLWHIYPQEGEHLIKLQAFLTRYTEGLTPEQAAAVTALWMAWNTQASMVEPWQQALAELPALSRQARSWALLQSGKTDLAAKMVQFCTKLV
;
A
#
# COMPACT_ATOMS: atom_id res chain seq x y z
N MET A 1 -14.46 57.39 -24.61
CA MET A 1 -15.46 56.37 -24.18
C MET A 1 -14.75 55.03 -24.20
N ASP A 2 -14.21 54.68 -23.04
CA ASP A 2 -13.41 53.46 -22.89
C ASP A 2 -14.30 52.24 -22.75
N ALA A 3 -14.17 51.31 -23.70
CA ALA A 3 -14.82 50.02 -23.65
C ALA A 3 -14.14 49.15 -22.58
N LYS A 4 -14.77 49.02 -21.40
CA LYS A 4 -14.36 48.03 -20.39
C LYS A 4 -14.64 46.64 -20.94
N THR A 5 -13.58 45.92 -21.32
CA THR A 5 -13.62 44.49 -21.56
C THR A 5 -13.88 43.81 -20.22
N VAL A 6 -15.08 43.29 -20.04
CA VAL A 6 -15.43 42.40 -18.89
C VAL A 6 -14.78 41.07 -19.20
N GLN A 7 -13.67 40.73 -18.60
CA GLN A 7 -13.14 39.39 -18.53
C GLN A 7 -14.09 38.59 -17.63
N VAL A 8 -14.98 37.79 -18.24
CA VAL A 8 -15.70 36.74 -17.54
C VAL A 8 -14.72 35.59 -17.34
N THR A 9 -14.13 35.53 -16.15
CA THR A 9 -13.47 34.33 -15.67
C THR A 9 -14.58 33.31 -15.43
N ILE A 10 -14.73 32.35 -16.35
CA ILE A 10 -15.54 31.16 -16.09
C ILE A 10 -14.75 30.36 -15.07
N ASP A 11 -15.20 30.37 -13.83
CA ASP A 11 -14.73 29.46 -12.79
C ASP A 11 -15.07 28.05 -13.27
N LYS A 12 -14.09 27.33 -13.87
CA LYS A 12 -14.25 25.92 -14.16
C LYS A 12 -14.42 25.23 -12.80
N ALA A 13 -15.60 24.67 -12.57
CA ALA A 13 -15.87 23.87 -11.37
C ALA A 13 -14.75 22.82 -11.20
N VAL A 14 -14.28 22.66 -9.96
CA VAL A 14 -13.25 21.65 -9.64
C VAL A 14 -13.78 20.26 -10.03
N PRO A 15 -13.08 19.49 -10.87
CA PRO A 15 -13.53 18.18 -11.29
C PRO A 15 -13.74 17.26 -10.09
N ARG A 16 -14.88 16.56 -10.09
CA ARG A 16 -15.23 15.59 -9.06
C ARG A 16 -14.73 14.21 -9.45
N TRP A 17 -14.09 13.55 -8.51
CA TRP A 17 -13.58 12.18 -8.62
C TRP A 17 -14.36 11.25 -7.71
N ASP A 18 -14.82 10.14 -8.24
CA ASP A 18 -15.39 9.05 -7.46
C ASP A 18 -14.46 7.84 -7.54
N ILE A 19 -14.06 7.33 -6.38
CA ILE A 19 -13.25 6.13 -6.24
C ILE A 19 -14.11 5.06 -5.59
N PHE A 20 -14.27 3.91 -6.25
CA PHE A 20 -14.99 2.75 -5.73
C PHE A 20 -14.02 1.69 -5.26
N CYS A 21 -14.24 1.16 -4.08
CA CYS A 21 -13.43 0.14 -3.44
C CYS A 21 -14.32 -0.94 -2.84
N ALA A 22 -14.31 -2.14 -3.43
CA ALA A 22 -14.77 -3.35 -2.76
C ALA A 22 -13.59 -4.00 -2.04
N VAL A 23 -13.76 -4.30 -0.75
CA VAL A 23 -12.67 -4.82 0.08
C VAL A 23 -12.60 -6.35 -0.04
N VAL A 24 -11.58 -6.85 -0.72
CA VAL A 24 -11.27 -8.29 -0.90
C VAL A 24 -10.09 -8.70 -0.04
N ASP A 25 -8.94 -8.01 -0.16
CA ASP A 25 -7.75 -8.22 0.68
C ASP A 25 -7.82 -7.35 1.95
N ASN A 26 -8.85 -7.51 2.75
CA ASN A 26 -9.02 -6.93 4.08
C ASN A 26 -8.53 -5.45 4.18
N PHE A 27 -7.21 -5.19 4.32
CA PHE A 27 -6.64 -3.85 4.44
C PHE A 27 -5.96 -3.35 3.16
N GLY A 28 -5.67 -4.23 2.20
CA GLY A 28 -4.91 -3.90 1.00
C GLY A 28 -5.65 -2.93 0.10
N ASP A 29 -6.82 -3.31 -0.36
CA ASP A 29 -7.61 -2.56 -1.34
C ASP A 29 -8.00 -1.19 -0.80
N ILE A 30 -8.59 -1.17 0.40
CA ILE A 30 -8.99 0.10 1.03
C ILE A 30 -7.77 0.95 1.42
N GLY A 31 -6.64 0.34 1.76
CA GLY A 31 -5.39 1.04 2.06
C GLY A 31 -4.90 1.86 0.87
N VAL A 32 -4.87 1.27 -0.31
CA VAL A 32 -4.47 1.94 -1.56
C VAL A 32 -5.50 3.00 -1.95
N CYS A 33 -6.79 2.67 -1.99
CA CYS A 33 -7.84 3.60 -2.38
C CYS A 33 -7.93 4.82 -1.45
N TRP A 34 -7.77 4.62 -0.14
CA TRP A 34 -7.77 5.69 0.85
C TRP A 34 -6.57 6.64 0.68
N ARG A 35 -5.36 6.10 0.47
CA ARG A 35 -4.17 6.94 0.21
C ARG A 35 -4.34 7.72 -1.09
N LEU A 36 -4.81 7.06 -2.16
CA LEU A 36 -5.07 7.73 -3.44
C LEU A 36 -6.08 8.87 -3.29
N ALA A 37 -7.20 8.61 -2.61
CA ALA A 37 -8.25 9.61 -2.38
C ALA A 37 -7.70 10.84 -1.64
N ARG A 38 -6.96 10.62 -0.55
CA ARG A 38 -6.33 11.70 0.23
C ARG A 38 -5.30 12.47 -0.58
N GLN A 39 -4.46 11.77 -1.35
CA GLN A 39 -3.43 12.41 -2.17
C GLN A 39 -4.07 13.29 -3.25
N LEU A 40 -5.11 12.82 -3.94
CA LEU A 40 -5.83 13.59 -4.94
C LEU A 40 -6.50 14.83 -4.32
N ALA A 41 -7.12 14.70 -3.16
CA ALA A 41 -7.73 15.83 -2.46
C ALA A 41 -6.69 16.84 -1.97
N ALA A 42 -5.64 16.38 -1.28
CA ALA A 42 -4.67 17.28 -0.63
C ALA A 42 -3.65 17.90 -1.59
N GLU A 43 -3.16 17.16 -2.59
CA GLU A 43 -2.08 17.62 -3.46
C GLU A 43 -2.56 18.26 -4.75
N TYR A 44 -3.77 17.90 -5.22
CA TYR A 44 -4.36 18.39 -6.47
C TYR A 44 -5.61 19.25 -6.26
N ASN A 45 -6.03 19.42 -4.99
CA ASN A 45 -7.23 20.19 -4.62
C ASN A 45 -8.48 19.74 -5.38
N LEU A 46 -8.63 18.41 -5.55
CA LEU A 46 -9.76 17.80 -6.23
C LEU A 46 -10.90 17.48 -5.24
N SER A 47 -12.14 17.54 -5.72
CA SER A 47 -13.29 17.05 -4.97
C SER A 47 -13.36 15.53 -5.10
N VAL A 48 -13.05 14.79 -4.04
CA VAL A 48 -12.97 13.32 -4.06
C VAL A 48 -14.01 12.70 -3.18
N ARG A 49 -14.81 11.75 -3.74
CA ARG A 49 -15.66 10.83 -2.98
C ARG A 49 -15.05 9.43 -3.03
N LEU A 50 -15.00 8.78 -1.88
CA LEU A 50 -14.55 7.39 -1.75
C LEU A 50 -15.71 6.52 -1.30
N TRP A 51 -16.14 5.61 -2.19
CA TRP A 51 -17.18 4.63 -1.95
C TRP A 51 -16.56 3.32 -1.46
N VAL A 52 -16.99 2.84 -0.30
CA VAL A 52 -16.41 1.63 0.35
C VAL A 52 -17.54 0.72 0.81
N ASP A 53 -17.45 -0.57 0.47
CA ASP A 53 -18.45 -1.58 0.82
C ASP A 53 -18.30 -2.10 2.26
N GLN A 54 -17.09 -2.11 2.83
CA GLN A 54 -16.83 -2.61 4.18
C GLN A 54 -16.09 -1.57 5.03
N LEU A 55 -16.81 -0.97 5.97
CA LEU A 55 -16.26 0.07 6.86
C LEU A 55 -15.36 -0.49 7.98
N ALA A 56 -15.53 -1.75 8.38
CA ALA A 56 -14.77 -2.33 9.50
C ALA A 56 -13.25 -2.42 9.23
N PRO A 57 -12.77 -2.94 8.08
CA PRO A 57 -11.36 -2.88 7.72
C PRO A 57 -10.85 -1.44 7.57
N PHE A 58 -11.66 -0.55 7.03
CA PHE A 58 -11.29 0.85 6.87
C PHE A 58 -11.11 1.54 8.22
N ARG A 59 -11.97 1.26 9.21
CA ARG A 59 -11.84 1.83 10.56
C ARG A 59 -10.52 1.45 11.23
N ALA A 60 -9.99 0.27 10.96
CA ALA A 60 -8.69 -0.12 11.49
C ALA A 60 -7.54 0.76 10.94
N LEU A 61 -7.63 1.19 9.67
CA LEU A 61 -6.66 2.09 9.03
C LEU A 61 -6.89 3.56 9.37
N CYS A 62 -8.15 3.94 9.63
CA CYS A 62 -8.58 5.30 9.95
C CYS A 62 -9.51 5.26 11.18
N PRO A 63 -8.95 5.30 12.40
CA PRO A 63 -9.72 5.16 13.64
C PRO A 63 -10.78 6.24 13.87
N THR A 64 -10.69 7.37 13.17
CA THR A 64 -11.69 8.45 13.21
C THR A 64 -12.94 8.15 12.39
N LEU A 65 -12.92 7.09 11.56
CA LEU A 65 -14.05 6.67 10.74
C LEU A 65 -15.22 6.22 11.63
N GLN A 66 -16.40 6.76 11.38
CA GLN A 66 -17.64 6.40 12.04
C GLN A 66 -18.46 5.43 11.19
N GLU A 67 -19.40 4.71 11.83
CA GLU A 67 -20.32 3.82 11.15
C GLU A 67 -21.56 4.62 10.69
N CYS A 68 -21.43 5.28 9.54
CA CYS A 68 -22.48 6.06 8.94
C CYS A 68 -22.35 6.03 7.41
N ASP A 69 -23.43 6.38 6.71
CA ASP A 69 -23.48 6.29 5.25
C ASP A 69 -22.61 7.35 4.56
N GLN A 70 -22.37 8.49 5.21
CA GLN A 70 -21.57 9.57 4.68
C GLN A 70 -20.84 10.33 5.77
N GLN A 71 -19.56 10.66 5.52
CA GLN A 71 -18.76 11.50 6.39
C GLN A 71 -17.59 12.15 5.64
N TRP A 72 -17.11 13.28 6.15
CA TRP A 72 -15.93 13.96 5.65
C TRP A 72 -14.72 13.61 6.51
N LEU A 73 -13.67 13.06 5.89
CA LEU A 73 -12.42 12.70 6.56
C LEU A 73 -11.24 13.16 5.71
N GLU A 74 -10.33 13.91 6.28
CA GLU A 74 -9.08 14.37 5.65
C GLU A 74 -9.29 14.96 4.23
N GLY A 75 -10.38 15.70 4.03
CA GLY A 75 -10.72 16.33 2.75
C GLY A 75 -11.40 15.42 1.72
N VAL A 76 -11.79 14.21 2.12
CA VAL A 76 -12.48 13.22 1.28
C VAL A 76 -13.90 13.00 1.78
N ASP A 77 -14.89 13.00 0.87
CA ASP A 77 -16.28 12.59 1.12
C ASP A 77 -16.35 11.05 1.09
N VAL A 78 -16.33 10.42 2.25
CA VAL A 78 -16.41 8.97 2.39
C VAL A 78 -17.87 8.54 2.41
N ARG A 79 -18.20 7.57 1.56
CA ARG A 79 -19.53 7.00 1.38
C ARG A 79 -19.53 5.50 1.62
N HIS A 80 -20.51 5.02 2.39
CA HIS A 80 -20.72 3.58 2.55
C HIS A 80 -21.46 3.05 1.31
N TRP A 81 -20.83 2.11 0.60
CA TRP A 81 -21.40 1.48 -0.58
C TRP A 81 -22.15 0.20 -0.20
N GLN A 82 -23.46 0.19 -0.41
CA GLN A 82 -24.34 -0.94 -0.05
C GLN A 82 -24.88 -1.65 -1.30
N GLY A 83 -24.01 -2.34 -2.03
CA GLY A 83 -24.39 -3.15 -3.19
C GLY A 83 -25.02 -2.34 -4.35
N GLU A 84 -26.01 -2.92 -5.03
CA GLU A 84 -26.67 -2.35 -6.21
C GLU A 84 -27.45 -1.06 -5.93
N ASN A 85 -27.76 -0.77 -4.65
CA ASN A 85 -28.57 0.39 -4.26
C ASN A 85 -27.79 1.70 -4.15
N CYS A 86 -26.53 1.71 -4.56
CA CYS A 86 -25.70 2.89 -4.59
C CYS A 86 -26.04 3.79 -5.78
N THR A 87 -27.21 4.40 -5.72
CA THR A 87 -27.54 5.48 -6.65
C THR A 87 -26.90 6.77 -6.13
N PRO A 88 -26.16 7.50 -6.95
CA PRO A 88 -25.86 8.90 -6.63
C PRO A 88 -27.21 9.56 -6.36
N GLU A 89 -27.37 10.16 -5.18
CA GLU A 89 -28.55 10.99 -4.97
C GLU A 89 -28.70 11.91 -6.18
N THR A 90 -29.90 12.00 -6.72
CA THR A 90 -30.23 12.66 -7.98
C THR A 90 -29.69 14.10 -8.11
N SER A 91 -29.32 14.74 -7.00
CA SER A 91 -28.72 16.07 -6.96
C SER A 91 -27.23 16.10 -7.38
N ASP A 92 -26.47 15.03 -7.13
CA ASP A 92 -25.01 15.04 -7.31
C ASP A 92 -24.55 14.39 -8.62
N GLY A 93 -25.31 13.45 -9.19
CA GLY A 93 -24.99 12.73 -10.42
C GLY A 93 -23.67 11.92 -10.34
N ALA A 94 -23.28 11.27 -11.44
CA ALA A 94 -21.97 10.63 -11.57
C ALA A 94 -20.84 11.68 -11.65
N ALA A 95 -19.63 11.32 -11.19
CA ALA A 95 -18.46 12.19 -11.19
C ALA A 95 -17.90 12.42 -12.60
N ASP A 96 -16.98 13.41 -12.74
CA ASP A 96 -16.27 13.69 -14.00
C ASP A 96 -15.18 12.65 -14.27
N VAL A 97 -14.60 12.10 -13.20
CA VAL A 97 -13.64 11.01 -13.24
C VAL A 97 -14.10 9.92 -12.29
N VAL A 98 -14.11 8.69 -12.75
CA VAL A 98 -14.52 7.51 -11.99
C VAL A 98 -13.39 6.52 -11.97
N VAL A 99 -13.00 6.09 -10.78
CA VAL A 99 -11.97 5.08 -10.55
C VAL A 99 -12.63 3.83 -9.99
N GLU A 100 -12.67 2.79 -10.78
CA GLU A 100 -13.04 1.44 -10.37
C GLU A 100 -11.81 0.75 -9.80
N GLY A 101 -11.72 0.65 -8.48
CA GLY A 101 -10.59 0.03 -7.80
C GLY A 101 -10.61 -1.48 -7.95
N PHE A 102 -9.57 -2.07 -8.54
CA PHE A 102 -9.34 -3.52 -8.59
C PHE A 102 -10.50 -4.31 -9.21
N ALA A 103 -11.07 -3.76 -10.29
CA ALA A 103 -12.23 -4.36 -10.98
C ALA A 103 -13.40 -4.69 -10.05
N CYS A 104 -13.73 -3.79 -9.11
CA CYS A 104 -14.75 -4.00 -8.08
C CYS A 104 -16.19 -4.08 -8.61
N ASN A 105 -16.40 -3.95 -9.92
CA ASN A 105 -17.67 -3.94 -10.60
C ASN A 105 -18.63 -2.85 -10.06
N LEU A 106 -18.63 -1.70 -10.73
CA LEU A 106 -19.51 -0.59 -10.37
C LEU A 106 -20.99 -1.01 -10.38
N PRO A 107 -21.85 -0.44 -9.50
CA PRO A 107 -23.29 -0.66 -9.56
C PRO A 107 -23.88 -0.30 -10.93
N ALA A 108 -24.78 -1.11 -11.46
CA ALA A 108 -25.40 -0.88 -12.77
C ALA A 108 -26.07 0.50 -12.85
N ALA A 109 -26.75 0.92 -11.80
CA ALA A 109 -27.38 2.25 -11.72
C ALA A 109 -26.35 3.40 -11.80
N TYR A 110 -25.13 3.20 -11.28
CA TYR A 110 -24.07 4.20 -11.39
C TYR A 110 -23.53 4.28 -12.82
N ILE A 111 -23.34 3.13 -13.49
CA ILE A 111 -22.92 3.06 -14.90
C ILE A 111 -23.97 3.72 -15.81
N GLU A 112 -25.28 3.49 -15.57
CA GLU A 112 -26.36 4.17 -16.27
C GLU A 112 -26.33 5.69 -16.06
N ALA A 113 -26.07 6.14 -14.82
CA ALA A 113 -25.91 7.56 -14.52
C ALA A 113 -24.69 8.18 -15.22
N MET A 114 -23.59 7.44 -15.36
CA MET A 114 -22.43 7.84 -16.16
C MET A 114 -22.79 8.01 -17.64
N ALA A 115 -23.55 7.06 -18.20
CA ALA A 115 -23.96 7.06 -19.61
C ALA A 115 -24.98 8.17 -19.92
N ALA A 116 -25.78 8.58 -18.94
CA ALA A 116 -26.76 9.65 -19.09
C ALA A 116 -26.18 11.06 -19.06
N ARG A 117 -24.88 11.22 -18.76
CA ARG A 117 -24.22 12.53 -18.75
C ARG A 117 -24.04 13.07 -20.17
N GLU A 118 -24.16 14.39 -20.33
CA GLU A 118 -23.86 15.08 -21.59
C GLU A 118 -22.42 14.86 -22.03
N GLN A 119 -21.47 14.88 -21.08
CA GLN A 119 -20.08 14.49 -21.26
C GLN A 119 -19.83 13.21 -20.50
N ALA A 120 -19.43 12.14 -21.22
CA ALA A 120 -19.02 10.89 -20.61
C ALA A 120 -17.85 11.10 -19.64
N PRO A 121 -17.88 10.51 -18.45
CA PRO A 121 -16.78 10.61 -17.50
C PRO A 121 -15.55 9.87 -18.02
N ILE A 122 -14.37 10.25 -17.52
CA ILE A 122 -13.18 9.42 -17.67
C ILE A 122 -13.32 8.27 -16.67
N TRP A 123 -13.35 7.04 -17.18
CA TRP A 123 -13.51 5.84 -16.36
C TRP A 123 -12.22 5.01 -16.34
N PHE A 124 -11.56 4.97 -15.19
CA PHE A 124 -10.40 4.14 -14.94
C PHE A 124 -10.78 2.81 -14.31
N ASN A 125 -10.25 1.70 -14.84
CA ASN A 125 -10.07 0.46 -14.08
C ASN A 125 -8.67 0.48 -13.47
N LEU A 126 -8.56 0.78 -12.18
CA LEU A 126 -7.31 0.78 -11.45
C LEU A 126 -6.97 -0.67 -11.09
N GLU A 127 -5.92 -1.21 -11.73
CA GLU A 127 -5.46 -2.57 -11.56
C GLU A 127 -4.51 -2.69 -10.36
N TYR A 128 -4.24 -3.92 -9.95
CA TYR A 128 -3.24 -4.23 -8.93
C TYR A 128 -1.83 -3.88 -9.38
N LEU A 129 -0.98 -3.49 -8.42
CA LEU A 129 0.43 -3.20 -8.65
C LEU A 129 1.17 -4.42 -9.19
N THR A 130 1.87 -4.28 -10.31
CA THR A 130 2.69 -5.36 -10.87
C THR A 130 4.02 -4.87 -11.42
N ALA A 131 5.00 -5.79 -11.51
CA ALA A 131 6.27 -5.60 -12.18
C ALA A 131 6.38 -6.44 -13.47
N GLU A 132 5.32 -7.16 -13.82
CA GLU A 132 5.28 -8.03 -14.98
C GLU A 132 5.33 -7.23 -16.29
N PRO A 133 5.98 -7.78 -17.34
CA PRO A 133 6.17 -7.04 -18.62
C PRO A 133 4.86 -6.64 -19.31
N TRP A 134 3.81 -7.43 -19.19
CA TRP A 134 2.51 -7.13 -19.79
C TRP A 134 1.94 -5.76 -19.35
N ALA A 135 2.29 -5.31 -18.14
CA ALA A 135 1.82 -4.03 -17.63
C ALA A 135 2.25 -2.85 -18.51
N ASP A 136 3.43 -2.92 -19.11
CA ASP A 136 3.94 -1.87 -20.01
C ASP A 136 3.14 -1.79 -21.32
N GLU A 137 2.60 -2.93 -21.78
CA GLU A 137 1.84 -3.02 -23.03
C GLU A 137 0.36 -2.68 -22.84
N TYR A 138 -0.21 -3.05 -21.70
CA TYR A 138 -1.65 -2.92 -21.44
C TYR A 138 -2.03 -1.64 -20.69
N HIS A 139 -1.08 -0.97 -20.04
CA HIS A 139 -1.35 0.28 -19.36
C HIS A 139 -1.91 1.35 -20.31
N SER A 140 -2.99 1.99 -19.90
CA SER A 140 -3.74 3.00 -20.66
C SER A 140 -4.49 2.48 -21.90
N LEU A 141 -4.59 1.16 -22.10
CA LEU A 141 -5.43 0.64 -23.16
C LEU A 141 -6.93 0.85 -22.82
N PRO A 142 -7.72 1.31 -23.81
CA PRO A 142 -9.15 1.45 -23.63
C PRO A 142 -9.86 0.11 -23.88
N SER A 143 -10.94 -0.11 -23.11
CA SER A 143 -11.97 -1.10 -23.42
C SER A 143 -13.31 -0.40 -23.49
N ILE A 144 -14.28 -0.99 -24.19
CA ILE A 144 -15.63 -0.42 -24.34
C ILE A 144 -16.61 -1.30 -23.57
N ASP A 145 -17.38 -0.68 -22.68
CA ASP A 145 -18.49 -1.34 -22.02
C ASP A 145 -19.57 -1.67 -23.06
N ALA A 146 -19.92 -2.95 -23.15
CA ALA A 146 -20.79 -3.46 -24.21
C ALA A 146 -22.25 -2.97 -24.09
N GLN A 147 -22.69 -2.57 -22.91
CA GLN A 147 -24.09 -2.16 -22.66
C GLN A 147 -24.28 -0.67 -22.91
N THR A 148 -23.34 0.15 -22.47
CA THR A 148 -23.46 1.60 -22.47
C THR A 148 -22.62 2.29 -23.55
N GLY A 149 -21.63 1.61 -24.11
CA GLY A 149 -20.66 2.19 -25.03
C GLY A 149 -19.62 3.11 -24.35
N LEU A 150 -19.63 3.21 -23.02
CA LEU A 150 -18.64 3.99 -22.28
C LEU A 150 -17.24 3.38 -22.41
N GLN A 151 -16.25 4.24 -22.52
CA GLN A 151 -14.85 3.85 -22.58
C GLN A 151 -14.27 3.71 -21.17
N LYS A 152 -13.70 2.54 -20.86
CA LYS A 152 -12.99 2.26 -19.63
C LYS A 152 -11.48 2.11 -19.96
N VAL A 153 -10.62 2.79 -19.24
CA VAL A 153 -9.17 2.79 -19.43
C VAL A 153 -8.54 1.89 -18.36
N LEU A 154 -7.78 0.89 -18.79
CA LEU A 154 -7.00 0.05 -17.89
C LEU A 154 -5.81 0.84 -17.33
N PHE A 155 -5.79 1.12 -16.05
CA PHE A 155 -4.72 1.88 -15.40
C PHE A 155 -3.92 0.98 -14.47
N VAL A 156 -2.73 0.56 -14.94
CA VAL A 156 -1.91 -0.44 -14.26
C VAL A 156 -0.79 0.24 -13.47
N PRO A 157 -0.83 0.23 -12.12
CA PRO A 157 0.30 0.63 -11.28
C PRO A 157 1.51 -0.27 -11.53
N GLY A 158 2.71 0.33 -11.51
CA GLY A 158 3.92 -0.44 -11.78
C GLY A 158 5.19 0.39 -11.65
N PHE A 159 6.31 -0.24 -11.90
CA PHE A 159 7.64 0.29 -11.60
C PHE A 159 8.38 0.84 -12.82
N SER A 160 7.84 0.70 -14.02
CA SER A 160 8.44 1.20 -15.27
C SER A 160 7.97 2.62 -15.60
N ALA A 161 8.59 3.24 -16.61
CA ALA A 161 8.15 4.52 -17.15
C ALA A 161 6.80 4.41 -17.89
N HIS A 162 6.48 3.21 -18.39
CA HIS A 162 5.32 2.92 -19.24
C HIS A 162 4.08 2.47 -18.45
N THR A 163 4.17 2.30 -17.13
CA THR A 163 3.04 1.96 -16.26
C THR A 163 2.49 3.19 -15.54
N GLY A 164 1.43 3.02 -14.75
CA GLY A 164 0.80 4.07 -13.95
C GLY A 164 1.66 4.63 -12.81
N GLY A 165 2.86 4.09 -12.57
CA GLY A 165 3.69 4.47 -11.43
C GLY A 165 3.21 3.82 -10.13
N ILE A 166 3.80 4.22 -9.01
CA ILE A 166 3.43 3.73 -7.67
C ILE A 166 2.95 4.89 -6.80
N LEU A 167 2.05 4.59 -5.88
CA LEU A 167 1.47 5.59 -4.99
C LEU A 167 2.54 6.21 -4.09
N ARG A 168 2.65 7.54 -4.07
CA ARG A 168 3.66 8.26 -3.32
C ARG A 168 3.21 9.69 -3.03
N GLU A 169 2.90 10.00 -1.79
CA GLU A 169 2.65 11.38 -1.35
C GLU A 169 3.91 12.21 -1.55
N ARG A 170 3.73 13.49 -1.91
CA ARG A 170 4.81 14.42 -2.28
C ARG A 170 5.91 14.50 -1.22
N ASP A 171 5.54 14.49 0.05
CA ASP A 171 6.42 14.72 1.19
C ASP A 171 6.92 13.45 1.89
N VAL A 172 6.49 12.25 1.47
CA VAL A 172 6.77 10.99 2.19
C VAL A 172 8.27 10.71 2.35
N ILE A 173 9.05 11.00 1.32
CA ILE A 173 10.51 10.79 1.34
C ILE A 173 11.19 11.75 2.32
N GLU A 174 10.78 13.02 2.29
CA GLU A 174 11.31 14.04 3.21
C GLU A 174 10.96 13.71 4.66
N ARG A 175 9.70 13.37 4.94
CA ARG A 175 9.26 12.95 6.29
C ARG A 175 10.02 11.73 6.78
N ARG A 176 10.22 10.73 5.92
CA ARG A 176 11.04 9.56 6.23
C ARG A 176 12.47 9.95 6.60
N ASP A 177 13.12 10.77 5.78
CA ASP A 177 14.52 11.16 6.00
C ASP A 177 14.68 11.99 7.28
N GLN A 178 13.74 12.90 7.57
CA GLN A 178 13.67 13.61 8.84
C GLN A 178 13.52 12.64 10.02
N TRP A 179 12.61 11.66 9.91
CA TRP A 179 12.41 10.66 10.95
C TRP A 179 13.67 9.83 11.21
N GLN A 180 14.29 9.33 10.16
CA GLN A 180 15.45 8.45 10.26
C GLN A 180 16.75 9.17 10.67
N SER A 181 16.85 10.49 10.45
CA SER A 181 18.00 11.30 10.86
C SER A 181 17.99 11.70 12.33
N HIS A 182 16.83 11.61 13.01
CA HIS A 182 16.68 12.02 14.40
C HIS A 182 16.32 10.81 15.29
N SER A 183 17.31 10.29 16.01
CA SER A 183 17.13 9.13 16.91
C SER A 183 16.02 9.34 17.96
N THR A 184 15.76 10.60 18.32
CA THR A 184 14.69 10.98 19.27
C THR A 184 13.30 10.57 18.78
N TYR A 185 12.99 10.73 17.48
CA TYR A 185 11.68 10.35 16.94
C TYR A 185 11.43 8.86 17.07
N ARG A 186 12.43 8.05 16.65
CA ARG A 186 12.37 6.60 16.81
C ARG A 186 12.19 6.20 18.27
N SER A 187 12.99 6.80 19.18
CA SER A 187 12.93 6.47 20.61
C SER A 187 11.58 6.82 21.24
N LEU A 188 11.01 7.97 20.92
CA LEU A 188 9.70 8.38 21.42
C LEU A 188 8.59 7.47 20.89
N PHE A 189 8.61 7.14 19.61
CA PHE A 189 7.64 6.24 19.00
C PHE A 189 7.69 4.83 19.62
N LEU A 190 8.89 4.25 19.79
CA LEU A 190 9.04 2.96 20.45
C LEU A 190 8.57 2.99 21.90
N LYS A 191 8.82 4.10 22.60
CA LYS A 191 8.31 4.30 23.96
C LYS A 191 6.78 4.37 24.02
N GLN A 192 6.11 5.02 23.05
CA GLN A 192 4.65 5.04 22.94
C GLN A 192 4.08 3.64 22.73
N LEU A 193 4.79 2.77 22.00
CA LEU A 193 4.43 1.36 21.82
C LEU A 193 4.88 0.46 22.99
N ASN A 194 5.41 1.04 24.06
CA ASN A 194 5.99 0.31 25.20
C ASN A 194 7.10 -0.68 24.80
N VAL A 195 7.83 -0.40 23.71
CA VAL A 195 8.93 -1.22 23.21
C VAL A 195 10.23 -0.85 23.91
N GLN A 196 10.85 -1.85 24.54
CA GLN A 196 12.16 -1.71 25.17
C GLN A 196 13.15 -2.67 24.49
N CYS A 197 14.15 -2.11 23.86
CA CYS A 197 15.20 -2.88 23.21
C CYS A 197 16.56 -2.19 23.36
N ASP A 198 17.62 -3.00 23.46
CA ASP A 198 19.00 -2.51 23.49
C ASP A 198 19.39 -1.93 22.12
N HIS A 199 20.37 -1.03 22.10
CA HIS A 199 20.89 -0.43 20.85
C HIS A 199 21.41 -1.45 19.84
N ASN A 200 21.85 -2.61 20.30
CA ASN A 200 22.35 -3.70 19.46
C ASN A 200 21.26 -4.69 19.03
N THR A 201 20.01 -4.46 19.40
CA THR A 201 18.90 -5.31 19.02
C THR A 201 18.35 -4.88 17.65
N ARG A 202 18.24 -5.82 16.72
CA ARG A 202 17.63 -5.58 15.41
C ARG A 202 16.12 -5.55 15.55
N LEU A 203 15.50 -4.44 15.16
CA LEU A 203 14.05 -4.32 15.11
C LEU A 203 13.52 -4.87 13.79
N VAL A 204 12.54 -5.75 13.88
CA VAL A 204 11.83 -6.34 12.72
C VAL A 204 10.34 -6.04 12.86
N SER A 205 9.73 -5.40 11.88
CA SER A 205 8.27 -5.36 11.81
C SER A 205 7.75 -6.64 11.15
N LEU A 206 6.71 -7.25 11.72
CA LEU A 206 6.08 -8.45 11.15
C LEU A 206 4.59 -8.21 10.95
N PHE A 207 4.21 -7.92 9.74
CA PHE A 207 2.82 -7.83 9.29
C PHE A 207 2.63 -8.74 8.10
N SER A 208 2.07 -9.94 8.31
CA SER A 208 1.95 -10.97 7.28
C SER A 208 0.59 -11.66 7.31
N TYR A 209 0.28 -12.41 6.25
CA TYR A 209 -0.77 -13.44 6.29
C TYR A 209 -0.29 -14.61 7.17
N GLU A 210 -1.20 -15.53 7.51
CA GLU A 210 -0.81 -16.79 8.12
C GLU A 210 0.19 -17.53 7.21
N ASN A 211 1.26 -18.06 7.81
CA ASN A 211 2.33 -18.69 7.06
C ASN A 211 2.95 -19.83 7.87
N SER A 212 2.96 -21.03 7.33
CA SER A 212 3.53 -22.22 8.00
C SER A 212 5.06 -22.15 8.13
N ALA A 213 5.75 -21.29 7.38
CA ALA A 213 7.18 -21.06 7.51
C ALA A 213 7.54 -20.11 8.69
N LEU A 214 6.55 -19.42 9.30
CA LEU A 214 6.79 -18.49 10.39
C LEU A 214 7.50 -19.11 11.60
N PRO A 215 7.13 -20.31 12.10
CA PRO A 215 7.84 -20.96 13.21
C PRO A 215 9.34 -21.19 12.93
N GLU A 216 9.70 -21.52 11.69
CA GLU A 216 11.11 -21.68 11.31
C GLU A 216 11.87 -20.37 11.27
N LEU A 217 11.24 -19.30 10.76
CA LEU A 217 11.80 -17.96 10.79
C LEU A 217 12.06 -17.48 12.23
N LEU A 218 11.10 -17.66 13.12
CA LEU A 218 11.25 -17.28 14.53
C LEU A 218 12.36 -18.12 15.22
N ARG A 219 12.44 -19.41 14.92
CA ARG A 219 13.52 -20.29 15.42
C ARG A 219 14.88 -19.85 14.90
N ALA A 220 14.99 -19.45 13.63
CA ALA A 220 16.23 -18.93 13.08
C ALA A 220 16.67 -17.66 13.80
N MET A 221 15.74 -16.76 14.15
CA MET A 221 16.01 -15.54 14.94
C MET A 221 16.39 -15.87 16.40
N GLU A 222 15.71 -16.85 17.01
CA GLU A 222 16.00 -17.29 18.39
C GLU A 222 17.43 -17.83 18.56
N GLN A 223 17.91 -18.57 17.55
CA GLN A 223 19.22 -19.21 17.56
C GLN A 223 20.35 -18.33 17.02
N PHE A 224 20.03 -17.12 16.56
CA PHE A 224 21.04 -16.24 15.97
C PHE A 224 21.94 -15.61 17.05
N SER A 225 23.15 -15.17 16.66
CA SER A 225 24.07 -14.51 17.59
C SER A 225 23.66 -13.09 17.95
N GLN A 226 22.97 -12.39 17.04
CA GLN A 226 22.47 -11.04 17.26
C GLN A 226 21.03 -11.08 17.75
N LYS A 227 20.70 -10.24 18.75
CA LYS A 227 19.34 -10.10 19.28
C LYS A 227 18.39 -9.52 18.22
N HIS A 228 17.20 -10.09 18.16
CA HIS A 228 16.07 -9.61 17.35
C HIS A 228 14.90 -9.22 18.25
N CYS A 229 14.23 -8.11 17.94
CA CYS A 229 12.95 -7.74 18.52
C CYS A 229 11.93 -7.63 17.38
N VAL A 230 10.98 -8.56 17.36
CA VAL A 230 9.93 -8.63 16.36
C VAL A 230 8.69 -7.92 16.89
N LEU A 231 8.30 -6.83 16.24
CA LEU A 231 7.11 -6.04 16.55
C LEU A 231 5.97 -6.51 15.68
N VAL A 232 4.89 -6.97 16.31
CA VAL A 232 3.76 -7.61 15.64
C VAL A 232 2.50 -6.79 15.89
N PRO A 233 2.00 -6.03 14.90
CA PRO A 233 0.68 -5.43 15.01
C PRO A 233 -0.38 -6.50 15.26
N MET A 234 -1.32 -6.22 16.22
CA MET A 234 -2.42 -7.16 16.52
C MET A 234 -3.16 -7.55 15.24
N GLY A 235 -3.36 -8.85 15.04
CA GLY A 235 -3.99 -9.42 13.87
C GLY A 235 -3.87 -10.93 13.81
N ARG A 236 -4.24 -11.54 12.68
CA ARG A 236 -4.31 -13.01 12.52
C ARG A 236 -2.99 -13.73 12.80
N VAL A 237 -1.87 -13.12 12.46
CA VAL A 237 -0.53 -13.72 12.63
C VAL A 237 -0.17 -13.97 14.11
N VAL A 238 -0.79 -13.25 15.05
CA VAL A 238 -0.50 -13.38 16.49
C VAL A 238 -0.78 -14.81 16.97
N ALA A 239 -1.88 -15.42 16.55
CA ALA A 239 -2.21 -16.81 16.93
C ALA A 239 -1.12 -17.82 16.48
N SER A 240 -0.52 -17.63 15.32
CA SER A 240 0.59 -18.48 14.83
C SER A 240 1.84 -18.29 15.69
N ILE A 241 2.08 -17.08 16.16
CA ILE A 241 3.21 -16.75 17.06
C ILE A 241 2.98 -17.37 18.45
N GLU A 242 1.78 -17.24 19.00
CA GLU A 242 1.41 -17.87 20.29
C GLU A 242 1.56 -19.39 20.24
N SER A 243 1.18 -20.01 19.11
CA SER A 243 1.40 -21.44 18.89
C SER A 243 2.88 -21.81 18.91
N TYR A 244 3.75 -21.00 18.31
CA TYR A 244 5.20 -21.18 18.35
C TYR A 244 5.76 -20.99 19.77
N LEU A 245 5.29 -19.96 20.47
CA LEU A 245 5.73 -19.64 21.82
C LEU A 245 5.17 -20.63 22.88
N GLY A 246 4.06 -21.33 22.59
CA GLY A 246 3.36 -22.17 23.54
C GLY A 246 2.70 -21.42 24.70
N GLU A 247 2.57 -20.10 24.57
CA GLU A 247 1.96 -19.20 25.54
C GLU A 247 1.33 -17.99 24.85
N SER A 248 0.38 -17.33 25.50
CA SER A 248 -0.29 -16.14 24.97
C SER A 248 0.67 -14.95 24.87
N LEU A 249 0.46 -14.13 23.83
CA LEU A 249 1.19 -12.88 23.58
C LEU A 249 0.22 -11.67 23.70
N PRO A 250 -0.12 -11.22 24.91
CA PRO A 250 -1.02 -10.11 25.11
C PRO A 250 -0.45 -8.80 24.56
N LEU A 251 -1.35 -7.90 24.18
CA LEU A 251 -0.99 -6.58 23.69
C LEU A 251 -0.03 -5.84 24.65
N GLY A 252 1.06 -5.31 24.12
CA GLY A 252 2.07 -4.56 24.86
C GLY A 252 3.04 -5.42 25.66
N GLN A 253 2.86 -6.74 25.70
CA GLN A 253 3.80 -7.65 26.35
C GLN A 253 4.86 -8.16 25.39
N ALA A 254 6.05 -8.40 25.91
CA ALA A 254 7.18 -8.96 25.19
C ALA A 254 7.57 -10.31 25.80
N ILE A 255 7.79 -11.30 24.93
CA ILE A 255 8.27 -12.64 25.31
C ILE A 255 9.63 -12.84 24.68
N THR A 256 10.62 -13.27 25.48
CA THR A 256 12.00 -13.49 25.02
C THR A 256 12.37 -14.96 25.10
N ARG A 257 12.96 -15.46 23.99
CA ARG A 257 13.54 -16.80 23.87
C ARG A 257 14.87 -16.72 23.14
N GLY A 258 15.94 -17.11 23.79
CA GLY A 258 17.28 -16.98 23.21
C GLY A 258 17.58 -15.55 22.77
N ALA A 259 17.90 -15.38 21.51
CA ALA A 259 18.14 -14.05 20.92
C ALA A 259 16.87 -13.37 20.35
N LEU A 260 15.72 -14.01 20.41
CA LEU A 260 14.45 -13.51 19.91
C LEU A 260 13.62 -12.89 21.05
N THR A 261 13.17 -11.67 20.86
CA THR A 261 12.05 -11.06 21.61
C THR A 261 10.91 -10.80 20.66
N VAL A 262 9.70 -11.23 20.99
CA VAL A 262 8.49 -10.91 20.23
C VAL A 262 7.59 -10.05 21.08
N GLN A 263 7.07 -8.97 20.51
CA GLN A 263 6.15 -8.06 21.19
C GLN A 263 4.93 -7.76 20.33
N ALA A 264 3.74 -8.02 20.87
CA ALA A 264 2.50 -7.56 20.26
C ALA A 264 2.34 -6.04 20.47
N ILE A 265 2.06 -5.32 19.39
CA ILE A 265 1.78 -3.88 19.41
C ILE A 265 0.35 -3.62 18.94
N PRO A 266 -0.26 -2.46 19.23
CA PRO A 266 -1.56 -2.10 18.67
C PRO A 266 -1.56 -2.21 17.15
N PHE A 267 -2.73 -2.47 16.56
CA PHE A 267 -2.90 -2.22 15.12
C PHE A 267 -2.76 -0.70 14.89
N LEU A 268 -1.94 -0.32 13.93
CA LEU A 268 -1.57 1.08 13.72
C LEU A 268 -2.39 1.69 12.58
N ALA A 269 -2.82 2.93 12.76
CA ALA A 269 -3.34 3.73 11.64
C ALA A 269 -2.26 3.90 10.55
N GLN A 270 -2.68 4.20 9.32
CA GLN A 270 -1.75 4.24 8.18
C GLN A 270 -0.51 5.14 8.39
N ALA A 271 -0.68 6.32 8.99
CA ALA A 271 0.44 7.24 9.24
C ALA A 271 1.42 6.69 10.29
N GLU A 272 0.90 6.05 11.34
CA GLU A 272 1.71 5.42 12.39
C GLU A 272 2.42 4.16 11.89
N TYR A 273 1.77 3.43 10.95
CA TYR A 273 2.39 2.28 10.31
C TYR A 273 3.64 2.69 9.50
N ASP A 274 3.60 3.83 8.81
CA ASP A 274 4.79 4.38 8.17
C ASP A 274 5.93 4.62 9.17
N HIS A 275 5.62 5.17 10.35
CA HIS A 275 6.61 5.37 11.41
C HIS A 275 7.20 4.06 11.94
N LEU A 276 6.39 2.99 12.03
CA LEU A 276 6.88 1.65 12.37
C LEU A 276 7.90 1.17 11.35
N LEU A 277 7.56 1.22 10.05
CA LEU A 277 8.44 0.78 8.97
C LEU A 277 9.74 1.60 8.91
N TRP A 278 9.68 2.90 9.16
CA TRP A 278 10.87 3.76 9.20
C TRP A 278 11.76 3.51 10.41
N SER A 279 11.18 3.00 11.51
CA SER A 279 11.88 2.72 12.76
C SER A 279 12.54 1.34 12.80
N CYS A 280 12.08 0.38 12.00
CA CYS A 280 12.61 -0.97 11.97
C CYS A 280 13.82 -1.10 11.05
N ASP A 281 14.65 -2.11 11.34
CA ASP A 281 15.87 -2.40 10.57
C ASP A 281 15.57 -3.38 9.42
N PHE A 282 14.48 -4.15 9.54
CA PHE A 282 13.95 -5.06 8.54
C PHE A 282 12.42 -5.09 8.60
N ASN A 283 11.75 -5.11 7.44
CA ASN A 283 10.30 -5.06 7.37
C ASN A 283 9.73 -6.30 6.66
N ILE A 284 8.92 -7.08 7.36
CA ILE A 284 8.13 -8.17 6.76
C ILE A 284 6.71 -7.64 6.59
N VAL A 285 6.28 -7.52 5.34
CA VAL A 285 5.02 -6.86 4.97
C VAL A 285 4.17 -7.74 4.07
N ARG A 286 2.87 -7.45 3.98
CA ARG A 286 1.93 -8.18 3.12
C ARG A 286 1.11 -7.25 2.23
N GLY A 287 0.51 -7.82 1.18
CA GLY A 287 -0.36 -7.06 0.27
C GLY A 287 0.38 -5.93 -0.45
N GLU A 288 -0.36 -5.03 -1.07
CA GLU A 288 0.23 -4.00 -1.94
C GLU A 288 0.51 -2.68 -1.23
N ASP A 289 -0.43 -2.17 -0.43
CA ASP A 289 -0.20 -0.91 0.33
C ASP A 289 1.04 -1.03 1.21
N SER A 290 1.13 -2.10 2.02
CA SER A 290 2.27 -2.32 2.91
C SER A 290 3.59 -2.51 2.16
N LEU A 291 3.58 -3.17 0.98
CA LEU A 291 4.76 -3.27 0.12
C LEU A 291 5.26 -1.89 -0.29
N VAL A 292 4.37 -1.07 -0.85
CA VAL A 292 4.72 0.27 -1.31
C VAL A 292 5.27 1.13 -0.16
N ARG A 293 4.68 1.03 1.02
CA ARG A 293 5.18 1.75 2.21
C ARG A 293 6.54 1.26 2.69
N ALA A 294 6.77 -0.06 2.66
CA ALA A 294 8.08 -0.63 3.00
C ALA A 294 9.17 -0.25 1.98
N LEU A 295 8.82 -0.15 0.70
CA LEU A 295 9.72 0.36 -0.33
C LEU A 295 10.11 1.82 -0.04
N TRP A 296 9.15 2.69 0.32
CA TRP A 296 9.42 4.08 0.69
C TRP A 296 10.19 4.21 2.01
N ALA A 297 10.10 3.23 2.90
CA ALA A 297 10.92 3.21 4.12
C ALA A 297 12.44 3.13 3.82
N GLY A 298 12.83 2.60 2.65
CA GLY A 298 14.22 2.45 2.24
C GLY A 298 15.01 1.53 3.17
N LYS A 299 14.34 0.52 3.73
CA LYS A 299 14.88 -0.52 4.60
C LYS A 299 14.77 -1.89 3.93
N PRO A 300 15.65 -2.85 4.25
CA PRO A 300 15.49 -4.23 3.81
C PRO A 300 14.10 -4.74 4.15
N LEU A 301 13.52 -5.51 3.23
CA LEU A 301 12.16 -6.01 3.40
C LEU A 301 12.00 -7.43 2.88
N LEU A 302 10.92 -8.07 3.31
CA LEU A 302 10.39 -9.33 2.81
C LEU A 302 8.90 -9.14 2.54
N TRP A 303 8.48 -9.39 1.32
CA TRP A 303 7.08 -9.26 0.92
C TRP A 303 6.36 -10.60 0.94
N HIS A 304 5.28 -10.66 1.71
CA HIS A 304 4.31 -11.73 1.65
C HIS A 304 3.23 -11.33 0.65
N ILE A 305 3.35 -11.80 -0.57
CA ILE A 305 2.37 -11.51 -1.63
C ILE A 305 1.05 -12.21 -1.33
N TYR A 306 -0.08 -11.59 -1.72
CA TYR A 306 -1.40 -12.22 -1.56
C TYR A 306 -1.46 -13.53 -2.37
N PRO A 307 -1.74 -14.68 -1.73
CA PRO A 307 -1.75 -15.96 -2.43
C PRO A 307 -2.92 -16.03 -3.40
N GLN A 308 -2.60 -16.25 -4.67
CA GLN A 308 -3.54 -16.52 -5.75
C GLN A 308 -3.05 -17.76 -6.49
N GLU A 309 -3.93 -18.65 -6.92
CA GLU A 309 -3.64 -19.96 -7.49
C GLU A 309 -2.50 -19.96 -8.54
N GLY A 310 -1.24 -20.01 -8.07
CA GLY A 310 -0.03 -20.09 -8.90
C GLY A 310 0.47 -18.77 -9.51
N GLU A 311 -0.36 -17.76 -9.70
CA GLU A 311 -0.01 -16.50 -10.39
C GLU A 311 0.83 -15.58 -9.52
N HIS A 312 0.64 -15.63 -8.21
CA HIS A 312 1.36 -14.75 -7.27
C HIS A 312 2.89 -14.96 -7.30
N LEU A 313 3.38 -16.18 -7.59
CA LEU A 313 4.82 -16.44 -7.69
C LEU A 313 5.42 -15.85 -8.97
N ILE A 314 4.65 -15.79 -10.07
CA ILE A 314 5.09 -15.13 -11.30
C ILE A 314 5.24 -13.62 -11.06
N LYS A 315 4.24 -13.03 -10.43
CA LYS A 315 4.25 -11.62 -10.02
C LYS A 315 5.41 -11.31 -9.06
N LEU A 316 5.65 -12.19 -8.08
CA LEU A 316 6.77 -12.09 -7.14
C LEU A 316 8.12 -12.12 -7.86
N GLN A 317 8.32 -13.08 -8.77
CA GLN A 317 9.54 -13.24 -9.54
C GLN A 317 9.81 -12.03 -10.44
N ALA A 318 8.77 -11.50 -11.10
CA ALA A 318 8.88 -10.29 -11.90
C ALA A 318 9.34 -9.08 -11.06
N PHE A 319 8.77 -8.94 -9.85
CA PHE A 319 9.20 -7.88 -8.94
C PHE A 319 10.64 -8.08 -8.45
N LEU A 320 11.01 -9.31 -8.03
CA LEU A 320 12.37 -9.63 -7.59
C LEU A 320 13.41 -9.32 -8.64
N THR A 321 13.15 -9.63 -9.90
CA THR A 321 14.03 -9.32 -11.03
C THR A 321 14.38 -7.82 -11.06
N ARG A 322 13.37 -6.94 -10.89
CA ARG A 322 13.58 -5.48 -10.86
C ARG A 322 14.20 -4.99 -9.54
N TYR A 323 13.78 -5.56 -8.41
CA TYR A 323 14.23 -5.12 -7.09
C TYR A 323 15.70 -5.46 -6.82
N THR A 324 16.18 -6.54 -7.41
CA THR A 324 17.58 -7.01 -7.25
C THR A 324 18.55 -6.42 -8.28
N GLU A 325 18.08 -5.62 -9.24
CA GLU A 325 18.94 -4.87 -10.15
C GLU A 325 19.96 -4.02 -9.34
N GLY A 326 21.24 -4.17 -9.67
CA GLY A 326 22.35 -3.48 -8.99
C GLY A 326 22.92 -4.20 -7.77
N LEU A 327 22.38 -5.36 -7.37
CA LEU A 327 23.01 -6.29 -6.43
C LEU A 327 24.02 -7.21 -7.15
N THR A 328 25.01 -7.74 -6.41
CA THR A 328 25.82 -8.84 -6.95
C THR A 328 24.97 -10.10 -7.11
N PRO A 329 25.39 -11.08 -7.95
CA PRO A 329 24.64 -12.33 -8.12
C PRO A 329 24.38 -13.05 -6.78
N GLU A 330 25.34 -13.05 -5.86
CA GLU A 330 25.22 -13.68 -4.54
C GLU A 330 24.19 -12.97 -3.68
N GLN A 331 24.20 -11.64 -3.67
CA GLN A 331 23.24 -10.81 -2.94
C GLN A 331 21.82 -10.96 -3.50
N ALA A 332 21.68 -10.95 -4.81
CA ALA A 332 20.41 -11.17 -5.50
C ALA A 332 19.86 -12.57 -5.20
N ALA A 333 20.73 -13.60 -5.19
CA ALA A 333 20.38 -14.96 -4.84
C ALA A 333 19.88 -15.06 -3.38
N ALA A 334 20.54 -14.40 -2.43
CA ALA A 334 20.16 -14.41 -1.02
C ALA A 334 18.75 -13.77 -0.82
N VAL A 335 18.48 -12.63 -1.45
CA VAL A 335 17.15 -11.98 -1.41
C VAL A 335 16.10 -12.89 -2.04
N THR A 336 16.37 -13.42 -3.22
CA THR A 336 15.45 -14.28 -3.96
C THR A 336 15.14 -15.55 -3.17
N ALA A 337 16.15 -16.21 -2.59
CA ALA A 337 15.96 -17.39 -1.77
C ALA A 337 15.07 -17.11 -0.56
N LEU A 338 15.31 -15.99 0.15
CA LEU A 338 14.50 -15.59 1.31
C LEU A 338 13.04 -15.34 0.93
N TRP A 339 12.79 -14.57 -0.13
CA TRP A 339 11.43 -14.23 -0.53
C TRP A 339 10.67 -15.43 -1.11
N MET A 340 11.35 -16.26 -1.90
CA MET A 340 10.76 -17.49 -2.43
C MET A 340 10.46 -18.47 -1.31
N ALA A 341 11.39 -18.72 -0.37
CA ALA A 341 11.14 -19.60 0.77
C ALA A 341 9.93 -19.18 1.59
N TRP A 342 9.78 -17.87 1.87
CA TRP A 342 8.62 -17.34 2.58
C TRP A 342 7.31 -17.56 1.84
N ASN A 343 7.27 -17.26 0.55
CA ASN A 343 6.04 -17.32 -0.25
C ASN A 343 5.69 -18.73 -0.73
N THR A 344 6.63 -19.67 -0.72
CA THR A 344 6.38 -21.10 -0.97
C THR A 344 6.30 -21.92 0.32
N GLN A 345 6.38 -21.26 1.49
CA GLN A 345 6.33 -21.89 2.81
C GLN A 345 7.43 -22.96 2.99
N ALA A 346 8.60 -22.74 2.40
CA ALA A 346 9.76 -23.60 2.53
C ALA A 346 10.60 -23.25 3.77
N SER A 347 11.72 -23.97 3.98
CA SER A 347 12.60 -23.73 5.11
C SER A 347 13.22 -22.33 5.11
N MET A 348 13.15 -21.64 6.25
CA MET A 348 13.57 -20.26 6.43
C MET A 348 14.96 -20.08 7.05
N VAL A 349 15.54 -21.14 7.63
CA VAL A 349 16.76 -21.01 8.46
C VAL A 349 17.94 -20.49 7.63
N GLU A 350 18.29 -21.20 6.58
CA GLU A 350 19.42 -20.83 5.72
C GLU A 350 19.15 -19.54 4.92
N PRO A 351 18.02 -19.34 4.24
CA PRO A 351 17.71 -18.11 3.53
C PRO A 351 17.74 -16.86 4.42
N TRP A 352 17.23 -16.95 5.66
CA TRP A 352 17.30 -15.86 6.62
C TRP A 352 18.74 -15.51 6.99
N GLN A 353 19.57 -16.52 7.29
CA GLN A 353 20.98 -16.33 7.65
C GLN A 353 21.77 -15.69 6.51
N GLN A 354 21.58 -16.16 5.27
CA GLN A 354 22.22 -15.61 4.08
C GLN A 354 21.84 -14.15 3.85
N ALA A 355 20.53 -13.83 3.92
CA ALA A 355 20.07 -12.46 3.77
C ALA A 355 20.63 -11.53 4.87
N LEU A 356 20.74 -12.01 6.11
CA LEU A 356 21.33 -11.22 7.20
C LEU A 356 22.83 -11.00 7.06
N ALA A 357 23.56 -11.94 6.47
CA ALA A 357 24.99 -11.75 6.16
C ALA A 357 25.18 -10.60 5.16
N GLU A 358 24.24 -10.43 4.22
CA GLU A 358 24.25 -9.36 3.21
C GLU A 358 23.50 -8.08 3.64
N LEU A 359 23.02 -7.99 4.88
CA LEU A 359 22.15 -6.89 5.35
C LEU A 359 22.72 -5.49 5.07
N PRO A 360 24.03 -5.19 5.21
CA PRO A 360 24.56 -3.87 4.86
C PRO A 360 24.38 -3.52 3.37
N ALA A 361 24.55 -4.49 2.47
CA ALA A 361 24.36 -4.31 1.04
C ALA A 361 22.86 -4.14 0.72
N LEU A 362 22.01 -4.97 1.32
CA LEU A 362 20.55 -4.89 1.15
C LEU A 362 19.98 -3.56 1.67
N SER A 363 20.55 -3.01 2.75
CA SER A 363 20.16 -1.69 3.26
C SER A 363 20.53 -0.56 2.29
N ARG A 364 21.70 -0.63 1.67
CA ARG A 364 22.09 0.32 0.61
C ARG A 364 21.19 0.20 -0.61
N GLN A 365 20.90 -1.04 -1.05
CA GLN A 365 20.01 -1.31 -2.17
C GLN A 365 18.61 -0.76 -1.93
N ALA A 366 18.00 -1.06 -0.78
CA ALA A 366 16.66 -0.58 -0.45
C ALA A 366 16.58 0.96 -0.47
N ARG A 367 17.60 1.64 0.06
CA ARG A 367 17.67 3.09 0.05
C ARG A 367 17.86 3.66 -1.36
N SER A 368 18.76 3.08 -2.15
CA SER A 368 19.01 3.48 -3.54
C SER A 368 17.79 3.23 -4.42
N TRP A 369 17.11 2.11 -4.23
CA TRP A 369 15.90 1.76 -4.95
C TRP A 369 14.77 2.75 -4.65
N ALA A 370 14.54 3.07 -3.37
CA ALA A 370 13.55 4.08 -2.98
C ALA A 370 13.85 5.45 -3.60
N LEU A 371 15.12 5.87 -3.61
CA LEU A 371 15.54 7.14 -4.22
C LEU A 371 15.31 7.12 -5.74
N LEU A 372 15.69 6.05 -6.43
CA LEU A 372 15.47 5.90 -7.87
C LEU A 372 13.99 5.99 -8.24
N GLN A 373 13.13 5.29 -7.50
CA GLN A 373 11.69 5.31 -7.76
C GLN A 373 11.05 6.66 -7.40
N SER A 374 11.55 7.35 -6.37
CA SER A 374 11.02 8.68 -5.97
C SER A 374 11.26 9.76 -7.02
N GLY A 375 12.23 9.58 -7.91
CA GLY A 375 12.47 10.46 -9.06
C GLY A 375 11.45 10.28 -10.20
N LYS A 376 10.59 9.25 -10.16
CA LYS A 376 9.57 8.99 -11.18
C LYS A 376 8.24 9.67 -10.80
N THR A 377 7.41 9.89 -11.81
CA THR A 377 6.04 10.38 -11.61
C THR A 377 5.21 9.32 -10.89
N ASP A 378 4.54 9.70 -9.80
CA ASP A 378 3.71 8.81 -8.99
C ASP A 378 2.33 8.54 -9.62
N LEU A 379 1.58 7.61 -9.02
CA LEU A 379 0.29 7.14 -9.50
C LEU A 379 -0.74 8.27 -9.63
N ALA A 380 -0.91 9.07 -8.58
CA ALA A 380 -1.89 10.16 -8.57
C ALA A 380 -1.55 11.21 -9.63
N ALA A 381 -0.26 11.58 -9.74
CA ALA A 381 0.22 12.51 -10.75
C ALA A 381 -0.05 12.02 -12.18
N LYS A 382 0.20 10.73 -12.46
CA LYS A 382 -0.07 10.15 -13.80
C LYS A 382 -1.55 10.10 -14.13
N MET A 383 -2.42 9.79 -13.16
CA MET A 383 -3.88 9.81 -13.36
C MET A 383 -4.36 11.24 -13.67
N VAL A 384 -3.92 12.23 -12.91
CA VAL A 384 -4.27 13.64 -13.15
C VAL A 384 -3.72 14.12 -14.52
N GLN A 385 -2.48 13.77 -14.87
CA GLN A 385 -1.91 14.10 -16.18
C GLN A 385 -2.65 13.44 -17.34
N PHE A 386 -3.15 12.22 -17.15
CA PHE A 386 -3.97 11.55 -18.17
C PHE A 386 -5.27 12.34 -18.42
N CYS A 387 -5.96 12.75 -17.35
CA CYS A 387 -7.18 13.55 -17.46
C CYS A 387 -6.93 14.91 -18.16
N THR A 388 -5.82 15.57 -17.84
CA THR A 388 -5.52 16.89 -18.43
C THR A 388 -5.13 16.84 -19.91
N LYS A 389 -4.73 15.70 -20.43
CA LYS A 389 -4.42 15.53 -21.89
C LYS A 389 -5.66 15.28 -22.73
N LEU A 390 -6.78 14.89 -22.11
CA LEU A 390 -8.04 14.61 -22.80
C LEU A 390 -8.99 15.81 -22.83
N VAL A 391 -8.70 16.85 -22.05
CA VAL A 391 -9.42 18.15 -22.01
C VAL A 391 -8.66 19.19 -22.82
#